data_9147c1fc35403b2b34d72eda664d5158
#
_entry.id   9147c1fc35403b2b34d72eda664d5158
#
_cell.length_a   1.000
_cell.length_b   1.000
_cell.length_c   1.000
_cell.angle_alpha   90.00
_cell.angle_beta   90.00
_cell.angle_gamma   90.00
#
_symmetry.space_group_name_H-M   'P 1'
#
loop_
_entity.id
_entity.type
_entity.pdbx_description
1 polymer ?
#
loop_
_entity_poly.entity_id
_entity_poly.type
_entity_poly.pdbx_seq_one_letter_code
_entity_poly.pdbx_strand_id
1 'polypeptide(L)'
;MIVSTFVTLGICLLIFIIFIFRHEKQEEKNILPIYKKGGKIKKSPPKITKNYDDLLKREEWLKKRKEILERDNYECCRCHKKNVQLNVHHKYYLKDKKGNTVDPWDYPNSALITLCRDCHKLVHQNNKIKWFYKNFK
;
A
#
# COMPACT_ATOMS: atom_id res chain seq x y z
N MET A 1 -32.68 0.55 -33.01
CA MET A 1 -31.21 0.50 -32.95
C MET A 1 -30.60 1.09 -31.66
N ILE A 2 -31.30 1.82 -30.82
CA ILE A 2 -30.78 2.48 -29.61
C ILE A 2 -30.57 1.52 -28.42
N VAL A 3 -31.36 0.44 -28.32
CA VAL A 3 -31.32 -0.52 -27.21
C VAL A 3 -30.00 -1.34 -27.20
N SER A 4 -29.43 -1.63 -28.40
CA SER A 4 -28.20 -2.43 -28.53
C SER A 4 -26.96 -1.73 -27.98
N THR A 5 -26.90 -0.40 -28.07
CA THR A 5 -25.72 0.37 -27.62
C THR A 5 -25.64 0.49 -26.10
N PHE A 6 -26.78 0.57 -25.39
CA PHE A 6 -26.79 0.59 -23.92
C PHE A 6 -26.42 -0.74 -23.29
N VAL A 7 -26.78 -1.86 -23.93
CA VAL A 7 -26.43 -3.20 -23.45
C VAL A 7 -24.92 -3.44 -23.61
N THR A 8 -24.32 -3.02 -24.72
CA THR A 8 -22.87 -3.15 -24.93
C THR A 8 -22.05 -2.27 -23.95
N LEU A 9 -22.49 -1.04 -23.68
CA LEU A 9 -21.83 -0.17 -22.70
C LEU A 9 -21.89 -0.76 -21.28
N GLY A 10 -23.05 -1.32 -20.89
CA GLY A 10 -23.21 -1.96 -19.58
C GLY A 10 -22.32 -3.19 -19.40
N ILE A 11 -22.16 -4.00 -20.45
CA ILE A 11 -21.29 -5.18 -20.42
C ILE A 11 -19.81 -4.74 -20.33
N CYS A 12 -19.38 -3.73 -21.09
CA CYS A 12 -18.02 -3.20 -21.00
C CYS A 12 -17.71 -2.64 -19.59
N LEU A 13 -18.64 -1.94 -18.95
CA LEU A 13 -18.47 -1.42 -17.61
C LEU A 13 -18.34 -2.55 -16.56
N LEU A 14 -19.15 -3.59 -16.68
CA LEU A 14 -19.06 -4.78 -15.83
C LEU A 14 -17.75 -5.53 -16.00
N ILE A 15 -17.27 -5.71 -17.22
CA ILE A 15 -15.98 -6.34 -17.51
C ILE A 15 -14.84 -5.51 -16.91
N PHE A 16 -14.90 -4.19 -17.03
CA PHE A 16 -13.89 -3.28 -16.47
C PHE A 16 -13.87 -3.33 -14.93
N ILE A 17 -15.04 -3.36 -14.29
CA ILE A 17 -15.15 -3.52 -12.83
C ILE A 17 -14.58 -4.87 -12.38
N ILE A 18 -14.94 -5.96 -13.08
CA ILE A 18 -14.42 -7.31 -12.78
C ILE A 18 -12.89 -7.35 -12.98
N PHE A 19 -12.37 -6.66 -14.00
CA PHE A 19 -10.93 -6.57 -14.27
C PHE A 19 -10.19 -5.85 -13.14
N ILE A 20 -10.72 -4.71 -12.64
CA ILE A 20 -10.16 -3.99 -11.50
C ILE A 20 -10.15 -4.87 -10.25
N PHE A 21 -11.28 -5.51 -9.90
CA PHE A 21 -11.37 -6.39 -8.73
C PHE A 21 -10.47 -7.62 -8.84
N ARG A 22 -10.30 -8.18 -10.05
CA ARG A 22 -9.33 -9.27 -10.28
C ARG A 22 -7.89 -8.80 -10.12
N HIS A 23 -7.57 -7.62 -10.61
CA HIS A 23 -6.22 -7.06 -10.53
C HIS A 23 -5.82 -6.80 -9.07
N GLU A 24 -6.70 -6.24 -8.25
CA GLU A 24 -6.46 -6.05 -6.82
C GLU A 24 -6.26 -7.39 -6.07
N LYS A 25 -7.09 -8.41 -6.36
CA LYS A 25 -6.92 -9.76 -5.78
C LYS A 25 -5.65 -10.47 -6.26
N GLN A 26 -5.19 -10.19 -7.48
CA GLN A 26 -3.98 -10.79 -8.01
C GLN A 26 -2.73 -10.18 -7.37
N GLU A 27 -2.71 -8.88 -7.09
CA GLU A 27 -1.63 -8.25 -6.33
C GLU A 27 -1.52 -8.83 -4.92
N GLU A 28 -2.65 -9.05 -4.24
CA GLU A 28 -2.65 -9.66 -2.89
C GLU A 28 -2.11 -11.10 -2.92
N LYS A 29 -2.42 -11.89 -3.95
CA LYS A 29 -1.89 -13.25 -4.14
C LYS A 29 -0.40 -13.29 -4.44
N ASN A 30 0.12 -12.33 -5.20
CA ASN A 30 1.55 -12.26 -5.56
C ASN A 30 2.44 -11.84 -4.38
N ILE A 31 1.88 -11.17 -3.37
CA ILE A 31 2.59 -10.76 -2.16
C ILE A 31 2.64 -11.90 -1.13
N LEU A 32 1.61 -12.74 -1.07
CA LEU A 32 1.47 -13.82 -0.09
C LEU A 32 2.60 -14.88 -0.07
N PRO A 33 3.23 -15.27 -1.21
CA PRO A 33 4.33 -16.23 -1.17
C PRO A 33 5.59 -15.68 -0.50
N ILE A 34 5.74 -14.35 -0.46
CA ILE A 34 6.96 -13.69 0.05
C ILE A 34 6.84 -13.41 1.56
N TYR A 35 5.60 -13.28 2.09
CA TYR A 35 5.36 -12.88 3.47
C TYR A 35 4.37 -13.81 4.17
N LYS A 36 4.75 -14.37 5.33
CA LYS A 36 3.82 -15.12 6.19
C LYS A 36 2.97 -14.13 7.00
N LYS A 37 1.65 -14.35 7.01
CA LYS A 37 0.72 -13.60 7.86
C LYS A 37 1.08 -13.82 9.32
N GLY A 38 1.32 -12.76 10.07
CA GLY A 38 1.59 -12.83 11.51
C GLY A 38 0.41 -13.44 12.28
N GLY A 39 0.70 -14.31 13.24
CA GLY A 39 -0.30 -14.88 14.14
C GLY A 39 -1.02 -13.82 14.97
N LYS A 40 -2.00 -14.22 15.82
CA LYS A 40 -2.84 -13.32 16.65
C LYS A 40 -2.01 -12.24 17.35
N ILE A 41 -2.21 -10.98 16.95
CA ILE A 41 -1.47 -9.83 17.44
C ILE A 41 -2.02 -9.47 18.83
N LYS A 42 -1.17 -9.49 19.85
CA LYS A 42 -1.43 -8.80 21.12
C LYS A 42 -1.64 -7.30 20.78
N LYS A 43 -2.64 -6.67 21.41
CA LYS A 43 -3.22 -5.34 21.10
C LYS A 43 -2.27 -4.13 21.14
N SER A 44 -0.99 -4.28 21.38
CA SER A 44 -0.03 -3.17 21.38
C SER A 44 0.91 -3.27 20.18
N PRO A 45 1.12 -2.18 19.42
CA PRO A 45 2.19 -2.15 18.44
C PRO A 45 3.53 -2.44 19.16
N PRO A 46 4.46 -3.17 18.54
CA PRO A 46 5.77 -3.40 19.14
C PRO A 46 6.41 -2.04 19.46
N LYS A 47 7.04 -1.96 20.64
CA LYS A 47 7.80 -0.77 21.05
C LYS A 47 8.86 -0.52 19.98
N ILE A 48 8.67 0.55 19.18
CA ILE A 48 9.66 0.98 18.20
C ILE A 48 10.84 1.49 19.02
N THR A 49 11.91 0.71 19.11
CA THR A 49 13.12 1.05 19.87
C THR A 49 13.93 2.18 19.21
N LYS A 50 13.67 2.47 17.94
CA LYS A 50 14.16 3.64 17.20
C LYS A 50 13.00 4.62 17.02
N ASN A 51 13.24 5.91 17.22
CA ASN A 51 12.24 6.92 16.91
C ASN A 51 11.88 6.82 15.41
N TYR A 52 10.65 6.45 15.10
CA TYR A 52 10.20 6.24 13.73
C TYR A 52 10.34 7.51 12.87
N ASP A 53 10.15 8.68 13.48
CA ASP A 53 10.28 9.97 12.80
C ASP A 53 11.75 10.21 12.34
N ASP A 54 12.73 9.68 13.07
CA ASP A 54 14.14 9.79 12.67
C ASP A 54 14.46 8.84 11.50
N LEU A 55 13.78 7.69 11.42
CA LEU A 55 13.92 6.81 10.27
C LEU A 55 13.37 7.46 8.99
N LEU A 56 12.28 8.23 9.09
CA LEU A 56 11.69 8.94 7.95
C LEU A 56 12.53 10.13 7.44
N LYS A 57 13.54 10.57 8.20
CA LYS A 57 14.50 11.63 7.78
C LYS A 57 15.73 11.05 7.09
N ARG A 58 15.96 9.75 7.17
CA ARG A 58 17.13 9.09 6.60
C ARG A 58 17.13 9.13 5.09
N GLU A 59 18.32 9.16 4.51
CA GLU A 59 18.55 9.22 3.07
C GLU A 59 17.93 8.01 2.35
N GLU A 60 18.01 6.82 2.96
CA GLU A 60 17.44 5.59 2.42
C GLU A 60 15.92 5.70 2.24
N TRP A 61 15.23 6.29 3.24
CA TRP A 61 13.79 6.53 3.11
C TRP A 61 13.49 7.62 2.08
N LEU A 62 14.25 8.71 2.06
CA LEU A 62 14.05 9.80 1.09
C LEU A 62 14.21 9.31 -0.34
N LYS A 63 15.23 8.46 -0.60
CA LYS A 63 15.42 7.80 -1.90
C LYS A 63 14.25 6.89 -2.25
N LYS A 64 13.84 6.02 -1.33
CA LYS A 64 12.70 5.12 -1.52
C LYS A 64 11.41 5.89 -1.78
N ARG A 65 11.16 6.93 -0.99
CA ARG A 65 10.00 7.81 -1.14
C ARG A 65 9.97 8.49 -2.52
N LYS A 66 11.10 8.98 -2.99
CA LYS A 66 11.23 9.60 -4.32
C LYS A 66 10.88 8.59 -5.43
N GLU A 67 11.44 7.39 -5.37
CA GLU A 67 11.15 6.29 -6.31
C GLU A 67 9.64 5.98 -6.41
N ILE A 68 8.95 5.92 -5.27
CA ILE A 68 7.50 5.64 -5.24
C ILE A 68 6.70 6.83 -5.81
N LEU A 69 7.06 8.07 -5.48
CA LEU A 69 6.41 9.26 -6.03
C LEU A 69 6.56 9.34 -7.56
N GLU A 70 7.75 9.01 -8.09
CA GLU A 70 8.02 8.96 -9.53
C GLU A 70 7.19 7.87 -10.21
N ARG A 71 7.16 6.65 -9.63
CA ARG A 71 6.32 5.54 -10.13
C ARG A 71 4.85 5.95 -10.25
N ASP A 72 4.35 6.69 -9.25
CA ASP A 72 2.94 7.10 -9.16
C ASP A 72 2.68 8.47 -9.82
N ASN A 73 3.63 8.97 -10.65
CA ASN A 73 3.53 10.23 -11.41
C ASN A 73 3.19 11.46 -10.55
N TYR A 74 3.65 11.48 -9.29
CA TYR A 74 3.33 12.54 -8.31
C TYR A 74 1.83 12.80 -8.18
N GLU A 75 1.05 11.72 -8.19
CA GLU A 75 -0.41 11.74 -8.12
C GLU A 75 -0.89 10.85 -6.95
N CYS A 76 -1.99 11.27 -6.31
CA CYS A 76 -2.66 10.42 -5.32
C CYS A 76 -3.31 9.22 -6.00
N CYS A 77 -2.87 7.99 -5.72
CA CYS A 77 -3.40 6.77 -6.33
C CYS A 77 -4.86 6.47 -5.96
N ARG A 78 -5.49 7.25 -5.07
CA ARG A 78 -6.90 7.04 -4.67
C ARG A 78 -7.86 8.05 -5.26
N CYS A 79 -7.50 9.34 -5.25
CA CYS A 79 -8.39 10.42 -5.71
C CYS A 79 -7.83 11.20 -6.89
N HIS A 80 -6.68 10.81 -7.41
CA HIS A 80 -6.03 11.37 -8.60
C HIS A 80 -5.67 12.86 -8.51
N LYS A 81 -5.63 13.44 -7.30
CA LYS A 81 -5.19 14.83 -7.11
C LYS A 81 -3.68 14.94 -7.32
N LYS A 82 -3.28 15.96 -8.10
CA LYS A 82 -1.90 16.44 -8.30
C LYS A 82 -1.68 17.78 -7.62
N ASN A 83 -0.43 18.21 -7.53
CA ASN A 83 -0.03 19.51 -6.96
C ASN A 83 -0.54 19.73 -5.52
N VAL A 84 -0.63 18.63 -4.74
CA VAL A 84 -0.99 18.63 -3.33
C VAL A 84 0.09 17.95 -2.51
N GLN A 85 0.07 18.13 -1.19
CA GLN A 85 0.97 17.39 -0.31
C GLN A 85 0.71 15.89 -0.42
N LEU A 86 1.74 15.14 -0.85
CA LEU A 86 1.70 13.70 -1.04
C LEU A 86 2.51 12.98 0.05
N ASN A 87 1.98 11.85 0.50
CA ASN A 87 2.62 10.95 1.45
C ASN A 87 2.76 9.56 0.82
N VAL A 88 3.88 8.89 1.06
CA VAL A 88 4.04 7.48 0.72
C VAL A 88 3.61 6.66 1.92
N HIS A 89 2.60 5.80 1.71
CA HIS A 89 1.94 4.99 2.74
C HIS A 89 2.28 3.50 2.57
N HIS A 90 2.55 2.82 3.70
CA HIS A 90 2.71 1.38 3.73
C HIS A 90 1.35 0.69 3.78
N LYS A 91 1.00 -0.11 2.77
CA LYS A 91 -0.26 -0.90 2.71
C LYS A 91 -0.32 -1.95 3.82
N TYR A 92 0.84 -2.39 4.31
CA TYR A 92 1.03 -3.35 5.41
C TYR A 92 2.41 -3.16 6.05
N TYR A 93 2.60 -3.76 7.22
CA TYR A 93 3.87 -3.68 7.94
C TYR A 93 4.53 -5.05 8.05
N LEU A 94 5.86 -5.06 8.03
CA LEU A 94 6.69 -6.25 8.12
C LEU A 94 7.40 -6.32 9.47
N LYS A 95 7.57 -7.56 9.95
CA LYS A 95 8.42 -7.88 11.09
C LYS A 95 9.58 -8.75 10.68
N ASP A 96 10.73 -8.57 11.33
CA ASP A 96 11.87 -9.46 11.21
C ASP A 96 11.66 -10.75 12.01
N LYS A 97 12.65 -11.67 11.98
CA LYS A 97 12.61 -12.94 12.73
C LYS A 97 12.56 -12.73 14.26
N LYS A 98 13.04 -11.59 14.76
CA LYS A 98 13.05 -11.22 16.18
C LYS A 98 11.77 -10.50 16.61
N GLY A 99 10.84 -10.23 15.66
CA GLY A 99 9.59 -9.53 15.90
C GLY A 99 9.71 -8.00 15.86
N ASN A 100 10.86 -7.41 15.50
CA ASN A 100 11.02 -5.98 15.33
C ASN A 100 10.40 -5.52 14.01
N THR A 101 9.98 -4.25 13.96
CA THR A 101 9.51 -3.63 12.71
C THR A 101 10.67 -3.46 11.75
N VAL A 102 10.45 -3.85 10.48
CA VAL A 102 11.41 -3.65 9.39
C VAL A 102 11.50 -2.14 9.07
N ASP A 103 12.69 -1.69 8.69
CA ASP A 103 12.95 -0.29 8.39
C ASP A 103 12.06 0.21 7.22
N PRO A 104 11.61 1.49 7.20
CA PRO A 104 10.59 1.98 6.25
C PRO A 104 10.96 1.81 4.77
N TRP A 105 12.23 1.80 4.44
CA TRP A 105 12.73 1.65 3.07
C TRP A 105 12.92 0.19 2.64
N ASP A 106 12.93 -0.76 3.60
CA ASP A 106 13.18 -2.18 3.33
C ASP A 106 11.87 -2.93 2.99
N TYR A 107 11.06 -2.30 2.16
CA TYR A 107 9.80 -2.83 1.63
C TYR A 107 9.84 -2.90 0.11
N PRO A 108 9.18 -3.91 -0.50
CA PRO A 108 8.99 -3.91 -1.95
C PRO A 108 8.13 -2.73 -2.38
N ASN A 109 8.34 -2.22 -3.59
CA ASN A 109 7.58 -1.07 -4.11
C ASN A 109 6.07 -1.31 -4.12
N SER A 110 5.62 -2.54 -4.35
CA SER A 110 4.22 -2.95 -4.31
C SER A 110 3.56 -2.77 -2.94
N ALA A 111 4.35 -2.76 -1.84
CA ALA A 111 3.86 -2.51 -0.48
C ALA A 111 3.59 -1.02 -0.20
N LEU A 112 4.04 -0.13 -1.07
CA LEU A 112 4.00 1.31 -0.90
C LEU A 112 3.05 1.95 -1.92
N ILE A 113 2.35 3.02 -1.51
CA ILE A 113 1.40 3.74 -2.34
C ILE A 113 1.44 5.23 -2.04
N THR A 114 1.34 6.06 -3.08
CA THR A 114 1.26 7.52 -2.94
C THR A 114 -0.17 7.96 -2.65
N LEU A 115 -0.36 8.71 -1.57
CA LEU A 115 -1.67 9.25 -1.15
C LEU A 115 -1.55 10.74 -0.82
N CYS A 116 -2.58 11.52 -1.14
CA CYS A 116 -2.72 12.87 -0.59
C CYS A 116 -3.03 12.81 0.92
N ARG A 117 -2.86 13.94 1.61
CA ARG A 117 -3.06 14.02 3.07
C ARG A 117 -4.43 13.50 3.50
N ASP A 118 -5.51 13.84 2.78
CA ASP A 118 -6.87 13.45 3.13
C ASP A 118 -7.09 11.95 2.95
N CYS A 119 -6.67 11.40 1.80
CA CYS A 119 -6.75 9.97 1.54
C CYS A 119 -5.89 9.14 2.51
N HIS A 120 -4.71 9.64 2.88
CA HIS A 120 -3.83 9.01 3.86
C HIS A 120 -4.51 8.95 5.25
N LYS A 121 -5.15 10.04 5.69
CA LYS A 121 -5.92 10.09 6.94
C LYS A 121 -7.09 9.09 6.92
N LEU A 122 -7.84 9.03 5.81
CA LEU A 122 -8.96 8.09 5.66
C LEU A 122 -8.51 6.62 5.72
N VAL A 123 -7.37 6.29 5.11
CA VAL A 123 -6.82 4.93 5.16
C VAL A 123 -6.47 4.54 6.59
N HIS A 124 -5.85 5.42 7.37
CA HIS A 124 -5.53 5.17 8.78
C HIS A 124 -6.78 5.02 9.66
N GLN A 125 -7.85 5.75 9.37
CA GLN A 125 -9.11 5.64 10.12
C GLN A 125 -9.85 4.32 9.84
N ASN A 126 -9.82 3.82 8.62
CA ASN A 126 -10.63 2.70 8.16
C ASN A 126 -9.91 1.35 8.09
N ASN A 127 -8.58 1.35 8.10
CA ASN A 127 -7.80 0.12 7.96
C ASN A 127 -7.28 -0.40 9.30
N LYS A 128 -7.62 -1.65 9.61
CA LYS A 128 -6.87 -2.43 10.60
C LYS A 128 -5.46 -2.65 10.05
N ILE A 129 -4.44 -2.29 10.82
CA ILE A 129 -3.04 -2.47 10.46
C ILE A 129 -2.78 -3.96 10.17
N LYS A 130 -2.31 -4.26 8.94
CA LYS A 130 -1.92 -5.61 8.55
C LYS A 130 -0.44 -5.82 8.86
N TRP A 131 -0.10 -6.88 9.59
CA TRP A 131 1.27 -7.27 9.94
C TRP A 131 1.64 -8.60 9.31
N PHE A 132 2.85 -8.70 8.76
CA PHE A 132 3.41 -9.91 8.18
C PHE A 132 4.85 -10.13 8.63
N TYR A 133 5.33 -11.37 8.60
CA TYR A 133 6.74 -11.68 8.82
C TYR A 133 7.49 -11.69 7.48
N LYS A 134 8.63 -11.01 7.43
CA LYS A 134 9.52 -11.05 6.28
C LYS A 134 10.15 -12.44 6.20
N ASN A 135 9.97 -13.14 5.07
CA ASN A 135 10.65 -14.41 4.82
C ASN A 135 12.10 -14.09 4.45
N PHE A 136 13.02 -14.42 5.34
CA PHE A 136 14.46 -14.40 5.04
C PHE A 136 14.81 -15.74 4.40
N LYS A 137 15.22 -15.73 3.14
CA LYS A 137 15.90 -16.85 2.49
C LYS A 137 17.33 -16.93 2.99
#